data_abb06f7cd43cf18d0f7afc3ac342acd2
#
_entry.id   abb06f7cd43cf18d0f7afc3ac342acd2
#
_cell.length_a   1.000
_cell.length_b   1.000
_cell.length_c   1.000
_cell.angle_alpha   90.00
_cell.angle_beta   90.00
_cell.angle_gamma   90.00
#
_symmetry.space_group_name_H-M   'P 1'
#
loop_
_entity.id
_entity.type
_entity.pdbx_description
1 polymer ?
#
loop_
_entity_poly.entity_id
_entity_poly.type
_entity_poly.pdbx_seq_one_letter_code
_entity_poly.pdbx_strand_id
1 'polypeptide(L)'
;MPVSAQDTGRPTRGSAHGSRAAAVAVGSVFATNGVLVGVYAGVLAALKARLGIEAATVAVLLFTVGVAAVVSMQLGGRLADRLGARGVAIWSLPVMALGAVVIGVATTFPLVLVGGALLGLGNGACDVSMNAVGVQVEKARATPVMSRFHAFWSIGSFVGAGIVLLAAQLVGPDQDVLVPSALLTAAGLSLLALAVTARWVPVTAPVSHVVDGVKAPIPPVAWLLGGMAVCFGLMEGTAYDWSSIHVSEVAHVDPGTGSAGLVVVTVFMVAMRLVGDAAVTRFGHQTVVRGGALVSAVGYTVTAFATPLPLVLLGWALVGLGVAMIAPQVYAAAGHLGGGRMLAVVVTFGYAAFLAGPGILGWLVHTVGVQHAMLLPLVLAFALVVIARWMPAVRQAGAAAG
;
A
#
# COMPACT_ATOMS: atom_id res chain seq x y z
N MET A 1 44.02 27.64 -36.90
CA MET A 1 42.57 27.82 -36.73
C MET A 1 41.98 26.50 -36.25
N PRO A 2 41.51 26.38 -35.01
CA PRO A 2 40.86 25.17 -34.55
C PRO A 2 39.36 25.24 -34.85
N VAL A 3 38.84 24.20 -35.48
CA VAL A 3 37.43 24.00 -35.79
C VAL A 3 36.69 23.71 -34.49
N SER A 4 35.75 24.57 -34.13
CA SER A 4 34.82 24.36 -33.00
C SER A 4 33.87 23.22 -33.32
N ALA A 5 33.95 22.13 -32.57
CA ALA A 5 32.95 21.10 -32.57
C ALA A 5 31.67 21.67 -31.97
N GLN A 6 30.63 21.80 -32.77
CA GLN A 6 29.25 22.08 -32.32
C GLN A 6 28.78 20.91 -31.48
N ASP A 7 28.62 21.16 -30.18
CA ASP A 7 27.97 20.27 -29.25
C ASP A 7 26.47 20.15 -29.64
N THR A 8 26.12 19.09 -30.34
CA THR A 8 24.75 18.77 -30.70
C THR A 8 24.04 18.35 -29.43
N GLY A 9 23.31 19.28 -28.83
CA GLY A 9 22.59 19.16 -27.54
C GLY A 9 21.62 17.98 -27.43
N ARG A 10 22.14 16.78 -27.41
CA ARG A 10 21.40 15.63 -26.88
C ARG A 10 21.43 15.74 -25.37
N PRO A 11 20.25 15.82 -24.70
CA PRO A 11 20.20 15.85 -23.25
C PRO A 11 20.94 14.63 -22.69
N THR A 12 21.91 14.86 -21.82
CA THR A 12 22.62 13.79 -21.12
C THR A 12 21.60 12.91 -20.36
N ARG A 13 21.82 11.60 -20.30
CA ARG A 13 20.89 10.66 -19.61
C ARG A 13 20.52 11.12 -18.20
N GLY A 14 21.38 11.82 -17.47
CA GLY A 14 21.13 12.38 -16.15
C GLY A 14 20.05 13.48 -16.14
N SER A 15 19.96 14.31 -17.18
CA SER A 15 18.95 15.39 -17.28
C SER A 15 17.55 14.85 -17.53
N ALA A 16 17.42 13.71 -18.24
CA ALA A 16 16.13 13.08 -18.51
C ALA A 16 15.49 12.45 -17.25
N HIS A 17 16.28 11.81 -16.37
CA HIS A 17 15.79 11.20 -15.13
C HIS A 17 15.30 12.24 -14.11
N GLY A 18 15.96 13.40 -14.03
CA GLY A 18 15.58 14.50 -13.14
C GLY A 18 14.42 15.36 -13.66
N SER A 19 13.89 15.08 -14.85
CA SER A 19 12.87 15.91 -15.47
C SER A 19 11.53 15.87 -14.69
N ARG A 20 10.74 16.95 -14.84
CA ARG A 20 9.37 16.98 -14.29
C ARG A 20 8.49 15.90 -14.91
N ALA A 21 8.66 15.62 -16.21
CA ALA A 21 7.94 14.57 -16.91
C ALA A 21 8.22 13.17 -16.34
N ALA A 22 9.48 12.86 -16.02
CA ALA A 22 9.87 11.61 -15.36
C ALA A 22 9.21 11.46 -13.98
N ALA A 23 9.22 12.51 -13.16
CA ALA A 23 8.58 12.49 -11.85
C ALA A 23 7.06 12.29 -11.94
N VAL A 24 6.40 12.96 -12.90
CA VAL A 24 4.95 12.77 -13.14
C VAL A 24 4.66 11.36 -13.61
N ALA A 25 5.46 10.80 -14.52
CA ALA A 25 5.27 9.44 -15.01
C ALA A 25 5.44 8.39 -13.91
N VAL A 26 6.45 8.53 -13.04
CA VAL A 26 6.63 7.65 -11.89
C VAL A 26 5.47 7.80 -10.91
N GLY A 27 5.06 9.04 -10.60
CA GLY A 27 3.87 9.30 -9.77
C GLY A 27 2.60 8.65 -10.35
N SER A 28 2.44 8.66 -11.68
CA SER A 28 1.33 7.97 -12.36
C SER A 28 1.39 6.45 -12.18
N VAL A 29 2.57 5.82 -12.21
CA VAL A 29 2.72 4.38 -11.93
C VAL A 29 2.27 4.07 -10.52
N PHE A 30 2.69 4.86 -9.52
CA PHE A 30 2.24 4.72 -8.13
C PHE A 30 0.72 4.90 -8.00
N ALA A 31 0.17 5.95 -8.62
CA ALA A 31 -1.27 6.20 -8.59
C ALA A 31 -2.07 5.07 -9.25
N THR A 32 -1.62 4.58 -10.40
CA THR A 32 -2.27 3.49 -11.14
C THR A 32 -2.26 2.19 -10.35
N ASN A 33 -1.12 1.84 -9.72
CA ASN A 33 -1.05 0.70 -8.79
C ASN A 33 -2.05 0.90 -7.64
N GLY A 34 -2.07 2.09 -7.03
CA GLY A 34 -3.02 2.44 -5.98
C GLY A 34 -4.49 2.27 -6.40
N VAL A 35 -4.87 2.71 -7.60
CA VAL A 35 -6.24 2.55 -8.14
C VAL A 35 -6.64 1.08 -8.19
N LEU A 36 -5.77 0.21 -8.72
CA LEU A 36 -6.05 -1.22 -8.86
C LEU A 36 -6.13 -1.92 -7.49
N VAL A 37 -5.28 -1.55 -6.53
CA VAL A 37 -5.37 -2.06 -5.16
C VAL A 37 -6.64 -1.55 -4.47
N GLY A 38 -6.95 -0.26 -4.61
CA GLY A 38 -8.11 0.37 -3.97
C GLY A 38 -9.45 -0.15 -4.48
N VAL A 39 -9.59 -0.37 -5.81
CA VAL A 39 -10.82 -0.95 -6.35
C VAL A 39 -10.98 -2.40 -5.91
N TYR A 40 -9.90 -3.18 -5.90
CA TYR A 40 -9.93 -4.56 -5.42
C TYR A 40 -10.36 -4.64 -3.95
N ALA A 41 -9.76 -3.86 -3.07
CA ALA A 41 -10.10 -3.85 -1.66
C ALA A 41 -11.52 -3.28 -1.41
N GLY A 42 -11.90 -2.25 -2.16
CA GLY A 42 -13.24 -1.65 -2.06
C GLY A 42 -14.36 -2.60 -2.49
N VAL A 43 -14.12 -3.45 -3.49
CA VAL A 43 -15.14 -4.35 -4.04
C VAL A 43 -15.33 -5.65 -3.23
N LEU A 44 -14.50 -5.93 -2.22
CA LEU A 44 -14.52 -7.21 -1.49
C LEU A 44 -15.87 -7.54 -0.87
N ALA A 45 -16.59 -6.57 -0.30
CA ALA A 45 -17.93 -6.78 0.23
C ALA A 45 -18.93 -7.18 -0.85
N ALA A 46 -18.89 -6.46 -1.98
CA ALA A 46 -19.75 -6.74 -3.14
C ALA A 46 -19.41 -8.10 -3.79
N LEU A 47 -18.14 -8.43 -3.91
CA LEU A 47 -17.66 -9.71 -4.44
C LEU A 47 -18.09 -10.89 -3.52
N LYS A 48 -17.97 -10.70 -2.19
CA LYS A 48 -18.45 -11.67 -1.19
C LYS A 48 -19.95 -11.94 -1.36
N ALA A 49 -20.74 -10.87 -1.47
CA ALA A 49 -22.20 -10.97 -1.63
C ALA A 49 -22.56 -11.60 -2.98
N ARG A 50 -21.92 -11.18 -4.09
CA ARG A 50 -22.13 -11.72 -5.44
C ARG A 50 -21.94 -13.22 -5.54
N LEU A 51 -20.92 -13.75 -4.89
CA LEU A 51 -20.58 -15.17 -4.94
C LEU A 51 -21.21 -15.99 -3.81
N GLY A 52 -21.89 -15.35 -2.85
CA GLY A 52 -22.46 -16.02 -1.68
C GLY A 52 -21.40 -16.73 -0.83
N ILE A 53 -20.19 -16.18 -0.74
CA ILE A 53 -19.06 -16.81 -0.03
C ILE A 53 -18.92 -16.27 1.40
N GLU A 54 -18.34 -17.10 2.26
CA GLU A 54 -18.07 -16.74 3.66
C GLU A 54 -16.76 -15.96 3.81
N ALA A 55 -16.56 -15.32 4.97
CA ALA A 55 -15.37 -14.59 5.32
C ALA A 55 -14.08 -15.43 5.23
N ALA A 56 -14.15 -16.70 5.61
CA ALA A 56 -13.02 -17.64 5.48
C ALA A 56 -12.59 -17.82 4.01
N THR A 57 -13.55 -17.85 3.09
CA THR A 57 -13.29 -17.96 1.65
C THR A 57 -12.68 -16.65 1.10
N VAL A 58 -13.14 -15.49 1.58
CA VAL A 58 -12.49 -14.19 1.28
C VAL A 58 -11.05 -14.18 1.77
N ALA A 59 -10.77 -14.70 2.98
CA ALA A 59 -9.41 -14.82 3.50
C ALA A 59 -8.49 -15.67 2.59
N VAL A 60 -9.02 -16.74 1.97
CA VAL A 60 -8.26 -17.55 0.98
C VAL A 60 -7.90 -16.71 -0.25
N LEU A 61 -8.81 -15.87 -0.74
CA LEU A 61 -8.52 -14.94 -1.83
C LEU A 61 -7.42 -13.95 -1.44
N LEU A 62 -7.57 -13.28 -0.30
CA LEU A 62 -6.58 -12.32 0.20
C LEU A 62 -5.20 -12.96 0.40
N PHE A 63 -5.16 -14.17 0.97
CA PHE A 63 -3.92 -14.94 1.13
C PHE A 63 -3.30 -15.29 -0.22
N THR A 64 -4.10 -15.69 -1.22
CA THR A 64 -3.64 -15.99 -2.59
C THR A 64 -2.99 -14.75 -3.23
N VAL A 65 -3.64 -13.58 -3.12
CA VAL A 65 -3.08 -12.30 -3.60
C VAL A 65 -1.77 -11.99 -2.88
N GLY A 66 -1.72 -12.14 -1.57
CA GLY A 66 -0.53 -11.88 -0.75
C GLY A 66 0.64 -12.80 -1.10
N VAL A 67 0.41 -14.11 -1.21
CA VAL A 67 1.45 -15.09 -1.62
C VAL A 67 1.96 -14.75 -3.03
N ALA A 68 1.07 -14.51 -3.98
CA ALA A 68 1.43 -14.15 -5.34
C ALA A 68 2.27 -12.85 -5.38
N ALA A 69 1.91 -11.84 -4.57
CA ALA A 69 2.67 -10.61 -4.45
C ALA A 69 4.08 -10.85 -3.89
N VAL A 70 4.21 -11.59 -2.78
CA VAL A 70 5.53 -11.88 -2.17
C VAL A 70 6.43 -12.67 -3.14
N VAL A 71 5.89 -13.66 -3.82
CA VAL A 71 6.64 -14.42 -4.84
C VAL A 71 7.10 -13.50 -5.98
N SER A 72 6.20 -12.65 -6.49
CA SER A 72 6.52 -11.76 -7.59
C SER A 72 7.45 -10.62 -7.20
N MET A 73 7.46 -10.16 -5.95
CA MET A 73 8.46 -9.21 -5.45
C MET A 73 9.88 -9.76 -5.59
N GLN A 74 10.09 -11.03 -5.25
CA GLN A 74 11.40 -11.67 -5.37
C GLN A 74 11.81 -11.86 -6.84
N LEU A 75 10.88 -12.32 -7.69
CA LEU A 75 11.13 -12.51 -9.11
C LEU A 75 11.27 -11.19 -9.84
N GLY A 76 10.39 -10.23 -9.58
CA GLY A 76 10.37 -8.90 -10.15
C GLY A 76 11.61 -8.08 -9.78
N GLY A 77 12.08 -8.20 -8.51
CA GLY A 77 13.33 -7.60 -8.07
C GLY A 77 14.53 -8.12 -8.88
N ARG A 78 14.67 -9.45 -9.00
CA ARG A 78 15.75 -10.06 -9.81
C ARG A 78 15.66 -9.67 -11.28
N LEU A 79 14.45 -9.56 -11.81
CA LEU A 79 14.23 -9.15 -13.20
C LEU A 79 14.57 -7.67 -13.40
N ALA A 80 14.19 -6.81 -12.45
CA ALA A 80 14.53 -5.39 -12.43
C ALA A 80 16.04 -5.15 -12.34
N ASP A 81 16.76 -5.97 -11.54
CA ASP A 81 18.22 -5.91 -11.45
C ASP A 81 18.90 -6.29 -12.77
N ARG A 82 18.37 -7.30 -13.48
CA ARG A 82 18.95 -7.79 -14.73
C ARG A 82 18.59 -6.97 -15.96
N LEU A 83 17.34 -6.55 -16.08
CA LEU A 83 16.78 -5.91 -17.28
C LEU A 83 16.49 -4.41 -17.10
N GLY A 84 16.62 -3.89 -15.87
CA GLY A 84 16.20 -2.56 -15.49
C GLY A 84 14.76 -2.52 -14.98
N ALA A 85 14.52 -1.70 -13.97
CA ALA A 85 13.23 -1.63 -13.26
C ALA A 85 12.08 -1.05 -14.11
N ARG A 86 12.37 -0.21 -15.12
CA ARG A 86 11.36 0.39 -16.00
C ARG A 86 10.44 -0.63 -16.65
N GLY A 87 11.03 -1.67 -17.26
CA GLY A 87 10.26 -2.70 -17.98
C GLY A 87 9.31 -3.42 -17.04
N VAL A 88 9.81 -3.81 -15.87
CA VAL A 88 9.02 -4.50 -14.85
C VAL A 88 7.88 -3.61 -14.34
N ALA A 89 8.14 -2.33 -14.03
CA ALA A 89 7.13 -1.38 -13.58
C ALA A 89 6.01 -1.16 -14.62
N ILE A 90 6.35 -1.07 -15.90
CA ILE A 90 5.39 -0.87 -16.98
C ILE A 90 4.54 -2.13 -17.23
N TRP A 91 5.16 -3.31 -17.28
CA TRP A 91 4.45 -4.55 -17.63
C TRP A 91 3.67 -5.18 -16.47
N SER A 92 4.01 -4.86 -15.22
CA SER A 92 3.27 -5.35 -14.07
C SER A 92 1.86 -4.76 -13.96
N LEU A 93 1.64 -3.51 -14.38
CA LEU A 93 0.32 -2.86 -14.34
C LEU A 93 -0.72 -3.52 -15.27
N PRO A 94 -0.43 -3.87 -16.54
CA PRO A 94 -1.32 -4.68 -17.35
C PRO A 94 -1.66 -6.04 -16.75
N VAL A 95 -0.72 -6.69 -16.06
CA VAL A 95 -0.96 -7.97 -15.35
C VAL A 95 -1.95 -7.76 -14.21
N MET A 96 -1.80 -6.68 -13.42
CA MET A 96 -2.78 -6.30 -12.38
C MET A 96 -4.15 -6.01 -12.99
N ALA A 97 -4.19 -5.22 -14.06
CA ALA A 97 -5.43 -4.86 -14.75
C ALA A 97 -6.15 -6.10 -15.29
N LEU A 98 -5.39 -7.05 -15.86
CA LEU A 98 -5.94 -8.35 -16.29
C LEU A 98 -6.51 -9.12 -15.10
N GLY A 99 -5.82 -9.14 -13.96
CA GLY A 99 -6.33 -9.74 -12.72
C GLY A 99 -7.66 -9.12 -12.28
N ALA A 100 -7.76 -7.79 -12.31
CA ALA A 100 -8.99 -7.07 -12.00
C ALA A 100 -10.11 -7.42 -12.99
N VAL A 101 -9.83 -7.47 -14.30
CA VAL A 101 -10.79 -7.89 -15.34
C VAL A 101 -11.27 -9.32 -15.08
N VAL A 102 -10.36 -10.26 -14.82
CA VAL A 102 -10.73 -11.67 -14.54
C VAL A 102 -11.63 -11.78 -13.31
N ILE A 103 -11.32 -11.07 -12.20
CA ILE A 103 -12.19 -11.01 -11.01
C ILE A 103 -13.55 -10.43 -11.38
N GLY A 104 -13.57 -9.35 -12.17
CA GLY A 104 -14.81 -8.66 -12.56
C GLY A 104 -15.79 -9.54 -13.33
N VAL A 105 -15.28 -10.34 -14.25
CA VAL A 105 -16.12 -11.23 -15.10
C VAL A 105 -16.28 -12.65 -14.51
N ALA A 106 -15.60 -12.96 -13.40
CA ALA A 106 -15.66 -14.27 -12.80
C ALA A 106 -17.04 -14.59 -12.23
N THR A 107 -17.56 -15.76 -12.55
CA THR A 107 -18.82 -16.31 -12.01
C THR A 107 -18.58 -17.40 -10.98
N THR A 108 -17.34 -17.83 -10.80
CA THR A 108 -16.96 -18.90 -9.85
C THR A 108 -15.74 -18.49 -9.03
N PHE A 109 -15.67 -18.98 -7.80
CA PHE A 109 -14.56 -18.67 -6.90
C PHE A 109 -13.18 -19.11 -7.41
N PRO A 110 -12.98 -20.27 -8.05
CA PRO A 110 -11.70 -20.63 -8.66
C PRO A 110 -11.21 -19.61 -9.69
N LEU A 111 -12.11 -19.04 -10.50
CA LEU A 111 -11.73 -18.01 -11.47
C LEU A 111 -11.34 -16.70 -10.77
N VAL A 112 -12.02 -16.35 -9.66
CA VAL A 112 -11.62 -15.22 -8.81
C VAL A 112 -10.22 -15.43 -8.21
N LEU A 113 -9.87 -16.65 -7.80
CA LEU A 113 -8.51 -16.96 -7.32
C LEU A 113 -7.45 -16.76 -8.41
N VAL A 114 -7.75 -17.16 -9.66
CA VAL A 114 -6.86 -16.90 -10.79
C VAL A 114 -6.65 -15.39 -11.00
N GLY A 115 -7.74 -14.62 -11.01
CA GLY A 115 -7.67 -13.16 -11.11
C GLY A 115 -6.93 -12.52 -9.94
N GLY A 116 -7.16 -13.01 -8.72
CA GLY A 116 -6.45 -12.59 -7.51
C GLY A 116 -4.95 -12.88 -7.57
N ALA A 117 -4.57 -14.06 -8.04
CA ALA A 117 -3.16 -14.41 -8.26
C ALA A 117 -2.49 -13.48 -9.27
N LEU A 118 -3.14 -13.20 -10.41
CA LEU A 118 -2.64 -12.25 -11.41
C LEU A 118 -2.48 -10.84 -10.83
N LEU A 119 -3.49 -10.36 -10.07
CA LEU A 119 -3.43 -9.06 -9.40
C LEU A 119 -2.27 -9.01 -8.41
N GLY A 120 -2.09 -10.04 -7.60
CA GLY A 120 -0.98 -10.16 -6.65
C GLY A 120 0.39 -10.21 -7.35
N LEU A 121 0.53 -11.02 -8.41
CA LEU A 121 1.77 -11.11 -9.21
C LEU A 121 2.14 -9.74 -9.79
N GLY A 122 1.19 -9.04 -10.40
CA GLY A 122 1.42 -7.69 -10.92
C GLY A 122 1.76 -6.70 -9.81
N ASN A 123 1.03 -6.73 -8.68
CA ASN A 123 1.24 -5.81 -7.56
C ASN A 123 2.63 -5.93 -6.96
N GLY A 124 3.09 -7.13 -6.62
CA GLY A 124 4.40 -7.33 -6.01
C GLY A 124 5.56 -6.93 -6.93
N ALA A 125 5.49 -7.30 -8.22
CA ALA A 125 6.48 -6.89 -9.21
C ALA A 125 6.47 -5.37 -9.43
N CYS A 126 5.28 -4.74 -9.47
CA CYS A 126 5.13 -3.29 -9.56
C CYS A 126 5.75 -2.58 -8.36
N ASP A 127 5.45 -3.03 -7.14
CA ASP A 127 5.90 -2.39 -5.91
C ASP A 127 7.42 -2.28 -5.85
N VAL A 128 8.13 -3.38 -6.06
CA VAL A 128 9.62 -3.36 -6.07
C VAL A 128 10.15 -2.44 -7.19
N SER A 129 9.59 -2.56 -8.39
CA SER A 129 10.14 -1.86 -9.55
C SER A 129 9.80 -0.37 -9.58
N MET A 130 8.58 0.03 -9.18
CA MET A 130 8.23 1.46 -9.11
C MET A 130 9.04 2.19 -8.03
N ASN A 131 9.30 1.53 -6.90
CA ASN A 131 10.17 2.08 -5.86
C ASN A 131 11.62 2.23 -6.36
N ALA A 132 12.16 1.24 -7.08
CA ALA A 132 13.50 1.32 -7.67
C ALA A 132 13.63 2.47 -8.69
N VAL A 133 12.63 2.67 -9.56
CA VAL A 133 12.59 3.82 -10.49
C VAL A 133 12.45 5.13 -9.72
N GLY A 134 11.59 5.18 -8.69
CA GLY A 134 11.39 6.35 -7.84
C GLY A 134 12.66 6.85 -7.17
N VAL A 135 13.44 5.93 -6.60
CA VAL A 135 14.76 6.24 -5.99
C VAL A 135 15.74 6.84 -7.03
N GLN A 136 15.72 6.35 -8.26
CA GLN A 136 16.60 6.91 -9.31
C GLN A 136 16.17 8.33 -9.70
N VAL A 137 14.86 8.61 -9.79
CA VAL A 137 14.33 9.95 -10.03
C VAL A 137 14.71 10.89 -8.87
N GLU A 138 14.58 10.43 -7.63
CA GLU A 138 14.96 11.20 -6.44
C GLU A 138 16.43 11.58 -6.45
N LYS A 139 17.31 10.61 -6.71
CA LYS A 139 18.76 10.86 -6.84
C LYS A 139 19.10 11.86 -7.94
N ALA A 140 18.45 11.74 -9.11
CA ALA A 140 18.69 12.63 -10.25
C ALA A 140 18.16 14.05 -10.01
N ARG A 141 17.14 14.21 -9.15
CA ARG A 141 16.59 15.53 -8.78
C ARG A 141 17.32 16.19 -7.62
N ALA A 142 18.12 15.45 -6.86
CA ALA A 142 18.74 15.88 -5.61
C ALA A 142 17.74 16.51 -4.60
N THR A 143 16.46 16.08 -4.67
CA THR A 143 15.39 16.55 -3.78
C THR A 143 14.51 15.37 -3.38
N PRO A 144 14.11 15.24 -2.09
CA PRO A 144 13.23 14.18 -1.64
C PRO A 144 11.89 14.20 -2.39
N VAL A 145 11.52 13.09 -3.04
CA VAL A 145 10.26 12.95 -3.78
C VAL A 145 9.53 11.62 -3.50
N MET A 146 10.16 10.68 -2.78
CA MET A 146 9.56 9.36 -2.50
C MET A 146 8.25 9.49 -1.72
N SER A 147 8.18 10.35 -0.71
CA SER A 147 6.93 10.60 0.05
C SER A 147 5.78 11.06 -0.86
N ARG A 148 6.09 11.86 -1.89
CA ARG A 148 5.08 12.29 -2.87
C ARG A 148 4.62 11.13 -3.75
N PHE A 149 5.49 10.21 -4.14
CA PHE A 149 5.10 9.03 -4.90
C PHE A 149 4.17 8.13 -4.08
N HIS A 150 4.47 7.89 -2.81
CA HIS A 150 3.57 7.17 -1.92
C HIS A 150 2.25 7.90 -1.65
N ALA A 151 2.25 9.25 -1.63
CA ALA A 151 1.01 10.04 -1.59
C ALA A 151 0.16 9.82 -2.85
N PHE A 152 0.77 9.77 -4.05
CA PHE A 152 0.06 9.41 -5.29
C PHE A 152 -0.52 8.00 -5.24
N TRP A 153 0.19 7.04 -4.64
CA TRP A 153 -0.36 5.70 -4.41
C TRP A 153 -1.60 5.75 -3.51
N SER A 154 -1.55 6.49 -2.41
CA SER A 154 -2.70 6.63 -1.49
C SER A 154 -3.89 7.33 -2.15
N ILE A 155 -3.63 8.38 -2.96
CA ILE A 155 -4.66 9.05 -3.76
C ILE A 155 -5.26 8.07 -4.77
N GLY A 156 -4.43 7.26 -5.43
CA GLY A 156 -4.88 6.20 -6.33
C GLY A 156 -5.80 5.21 -5.61
N SER A 157 -5.41 4.73 -4.44
CA SER A 157 -6.23 3.81 -3.64
C SER A 157 -7.57 4.42 -3.23
N PHE A 158 -7.57 5.69 -2.82
CA PHE A 158 -8.81 6.45 -2.58
C PHE A 158 -9.69 6.51 -3.83
N VAL A 159 -9.11 6.82 -5.00
CA VAL A 159 -9.86 6.86 -6.26
C VAL A 159 -10.42 5.48 -6.61
N GLY A 160 -9.64 4.41 -6.44
CA GLY A 160 -10.09 3.04 -6.67
C GLY A 160 -11.29 2.64 -5.80
N ALA A 161 -11.22 2.91 -4.50
CA ALA A 161 -12.35 2.68 -3.58
C ALA A 161 -13.56 3.57 -3.93
N GLY A 162 -13.30 4.81 -4.33
CA GLY A 162 -14.32 5.77 -4.79
C GLY A 162 -15.03 5.32 -6.07
N ILE A 163 -14.34 4.63 -6.98
CA ILE A 163 -14.96 4.03 -8.17
C ILE A 163 -16.03 3.00 -7.76
N VAL A 164 -15.76 2.16 -6.75
CA VAL A 164 -16.74 1.19 -6.25
C VAL A 164 -17.96 1.89 -5.67
N LEU A 165 -17.73 2.90 -4.81
CA LEU A 165 -18.80 3.67 -4.20
C LEU A 165 -19.65 4.39 -5.25
N LEU A 166 -19.02 5.01 -6.26
CA LEU A 166 -19.70 5.68 -7.35
C LEU A 166 -20.48 4.68 -8.22
N ALA A 167 -19.88 3.53 -8.53
CA ALA A 167 -20.58 2.47 -9.27
C ALA A 167 -21.84 2.02 -8.52
N ALA A 168 -21.75 1.82 -7.18
CA ALA A 168 -22.91 1.46 -6.38
C ALA A 168 -24.05 2.48 -6.47
N GLN A 169 -23.74 3.77 -6.53
CA GLN A 169 -24.74 4.84 -6.70
C GLN A 169 -25.36 4.87 -8.10
N LEU A 170 -24.58 4.49 -9.13
CA LEU A 170 -25.03 4.57 -10.53
C LEU A 170 -25.79 3.33 -11.00
N VAL A 171 -25.34 2.12 -10.56
CA VAL A 171 -25.94 0.85 -11.05
C VAL A 171 -26.85 0.21 -10.01
N GLY A 172 -26.92 0.76 -8.79
CA GLY A 172 -27.76 0.23 -7.71
C GLY A 172 -27.14 -1.01 -7.04
N PRO A 173 -27.97 -1.79 -6.28
CA PRO A 173 -27.48 -2.86 -5.41
C PRO A 173 -27.17 -4.19 -6.15
N ASP A 174 -27.32 -4.24 -7.47
CA ASP A 174 -27.04 -5.45 -8.27
C ASP A 174 -25.54 -5.73 -8.33
N GLN A 175 -25.08 -6.74 -7.59
CA GLN A 175 -23.68 -7.09 -7.50
C GLN A 175 -23.12 -7.70 -8.79
N ASP A 176 -23.98 -8.28 -9.64
CA ASP A 176 -23.58 -8.81 -10.95
C ASP A 176 -23.27 -7.71 -11.96
N VAL A 177 -23.79 -6.50 -11.74
CA VAL A 177 -23.46 -5.31 -12.52
C VAL A 177 -22.38 -4.48 -11.83
N LEU A 178 -22.46 -4.30 -10.52
CA LEU A 178 -21.53 -3.45 -9.75
C LEU A 178 -20.08 -3.95 -9.81
N VAL A 179 -19.86 -5.24 -9.51
CA VAL A 179 -18.49 -5.81 -9.43
C VAL A 179 -17.75 -5.67 -10.77
N PRO A 180 -18.30 -6.12 -11.91
CA PRO A 180 -17.62 -5.92 -13.20
C PRO A 180 -17.49 -4.44 -13.58
N SER A 181 -18.51 -3.60 -13.36
CA SER A 181 -18.46 -2.18 -13.70
C SER A 181 -17.31 -1.47 -13.00
N ALA A 182 -17.14 -1.68 -11.70
CA ALA A 182 -16.07 -1.06 -10.93
C ALA A 182 -14.67 -1.54 -11.37
N LEU A 183 -14.48 -2.86 -11.49
CA LEU A 183 -13.18 -3.43 -11.82
C LEU A 183 -12.76 -3.16 -13.27
N LEU A 184 -13.67 -3.24 -14.22
CA LEU A 184 -13.39 -2.93 -15.63
C LEU A 184 -13.11 -1.44 -15.84
N THR A 185 -13.85 -0.55 -15.15
CA THR A 185 -13.60 0.89 -15.18
C THR A 185 -12.20 1.20 -14.64
N ALA A 186 -11.85 0.67 -13.46
CA ALA A 186 -10.52 0.89 -12.88
C ALA A 186 -9.40 0.33 -13.77
N ALA A 187 -9.57 -0.87 -14.33
CA ALA A 187 -8.62 -1.46 -15.27
C ALA A 187 -8.44 -0.60 -16.52
N GLY A 188 -9.53 -0.15 -17.13
CA GLY A 188 -9.51 0.71 -18.32
C GLY A 188 -8.82 2.05 -18.07
N LEU A 189 -9.16 2.75 -16.97
CA LEU A 189 -8.52 4.00 -16.57
C LEU A 189 -7.03 3.82 -16.28
N SER A 190 -6.66 2.71 -15.63
CA SER A 190 -5.28 2.37 -15.32
C SER A 190 -4.45 2.14 -16.58
N LEU A 191 -4.97 1.38 -17.53
CA LEU A 191 -4.30 1.14 -18.82
C LEU A 191 -4.19 2.42 -19.66
N LEU A 192 -5.20 3.28 -19.64
CA LEU A 192 -5.18 4.57 -20.32
C LEU A 192 -4.09 5.48 -19.71
N ALA A 193 -4.05 5.60 -18.39
CA ALA A 193 -3.04 6.38 -17.68
C ALA A 193 -1.63 5.88 -18.01
N LEU A 194 -1.43 4.55 -18.02
CA LEU A 194 -0.17 3.93 -18.40
C LEU A 194 0.19 4.23 -19.86
N ALA A 195 -0.73 4.07 -20.80
CA ALA A 195 -0.50 4.34 -22.24
C ALA A 195 -0.03 5.79 -22.47
N VAL A 196 -0.60 6.75 -21.72
CA VAL A 196 -0.20 8.16 -21.81
C VAL A 196 1.18 8.40 -21.19
N THR A 197 1.51 7.77 -20.04
CA THR A 197 2.67 8.14 -19.23
C THR A 197 3.89 7.24 -19.41
N ALA A 198 3.74 6.01 -19.88
CA ALA A 198 4.80 4.99 -19.94
C ALA A 198 6.07 5.47 -20.70
N ARG A 199 5.91 6.29 -21.75
CA ARG A 199 7.04 6.80 -22.54
C ARG A 199 8.01 7.67 -21.74
N TRP A 200 7.51 8.34 -20.68
CA TRP A 200 8.31 9.21 -19.81
C TRP A 200 8.86 8.53 -18.57
N VAL A 201 8.48 7.28 -18.30
CA VAL A 201 9.10 6.49 -17.22
C VAL A 201 10.58 6.30 -17.56
N PRO A 202 11.51 6.70 -16.69
CA PRO A 202 12.94 6.68 -17.00
C PRO A 202 13.47 5.26 -17.25
N VAL A 203 14.39 5.15 -18.23
CA VAL A 203 15.12 3.91 -18.46
C VAL A 203 16.14 3.73 -17.34
N THR A 204 16.01 2.66 -16.58
CA THR A 204 16.91 2.34 -15.47
C THR A 204 18.00 1.38 -15.95
N ALA A 205 19.24 1.62 -15.52
CA ALA A 205 20.33 0.67 -15.76
C ALA A 205 20.18 -0.57 -14.85
N PRO A 206 20.61 -1.75 -15.31
CA PRO A 206 20.77 -2.91 -14.44
C PRO A 206 21.66 -2.57 -13.24
N VAL A 207 21.30 -3.08 -12.04
CA VAL A 207 22.08 -2.84 -10.83
C VAL A 207 22.83 -4.14 -10.49
N SER A 208 24.17 -4.07 -10.52
CA SER A 208 24.99 -5.17 -9.99
C SER A 208 25.08 -5.02 -8.47
N HIS A 209 24.34 -5.84 -7.73
CA HIS A 209 24.53 -5.94 -6.29
C HIS A 209 25.85 -6.71 -6.04
N VAL A 210 26.94 -5.98 -5.80
CA VAL A 210 28.09 -6.55 -5.11
C VAL A 210 27.66 -6.70 -3.64
N VAL A 211 27.30 -7.91 -3.26
CA VAL A 211 27.04 -8.25 -1.85
C VAL A 211 28.40 -8.36 -1.18
N ASP A 212 28.92 -7.25 -0.66
CA ASP A 212 30.10 -7.30 0.22
C ASP A 212 29.76 -8.12 1.46
N GLY A 213 30.39 -9.27 1.55
CA GLY A 213 30.01 -10.39 2.40
C GLY A 213 30.43 -10.31 3.85
N VAL A 214 30.20 -9.25 4.60
CA VAL A 214 30.33 -9.28 6.07
C VAL A 214 28.95 -9.33 6.69
N LYS A 215 28.55 -10.52 7.15
CA LYS A 215 27.31 -10.74 7.92
C LYS A 215 27.50 -10.24 9.36
N ALA A 216 27.46 -8.91 9.58
CA ALA A 216 27.40 -8.38 10.95
C ALA A 216 26.13 -8.91 11.66
N PRO A 217 26.15 -9.18 12.97
CA PRO A 217 24.98 -9.64 13.71
C PRO A 217 23.84 -8.60 13.62
N ILE A 218 22.60 -9.09 13.58
CA ILE A 218 21.40 -8.24 13.60
C ILE A 218 21.28 -7.63 14.99
N PRO A 219 21.30 -6.30 15.15
CA PRO A 219 21.22 -5.67 16.45
C PRO A 219 19.87 -5.91 17.12
N PRO A 220 19.79 -6.02 18.48
CA PRO A 220 18.53 -6.28 19.19
C PRO A 220 17.39 -5.31 18.85
N VAL A 221 17.72 -4.05 18.54
CA VAL A 221 16.74 -3.03 18.14
C VAL A 221 16.00 -3.39 16.84
N ALA A 222 16.58 -4.23 15.96
CA ALA A 222 15.90 -4.69 14.76
C ALA A 222 14.70 -5.58 15.08
N TRP A 223 14.77 -6.39 16.15
CA TRP A 223 13.65 -7.21 16.62
C TRP A 223 12.53 -6.37 17.21
N LEU A 224 12.86 -5.31 17.95
CA LEU A 224 11.89 -4.33 18.44
C LEU A 224 11.14 -3.68 17.29
N LEU A 225 11.87 -3.12 16.31
CA LEU A 225 11.27 -2.48 15.14
C LEU A 225 10.53 -3.50 14.25
N GLY A 226 11.01 -4.75 14.18
CA GLY A 226 10.31 -5.85 13.51
C GLY A 226 8.97 -6.18 14.17
N GLY A 227 8.92 -6.26 15.51
CA GLY A 227 7.68 -6.41 16.26
C GLY A 227 6.70 -5.26 16.03
N MET A 228 7.21 -4.02 15.97
CA MET A 228 6.39 -2.86 15.60
C MET A 228 5.87 -2.97 14.15
N ALA A 229 6.69 -3.50 13.23
CA ALA A 229 6.31 -3.73 11.85
C ALA A 229 5.20 -4.77 11.72
N VAL A 230 5.23 -5.85 12.53
CA VAL A 230 4.12 -6.82 12.60
C VAL A 230 2.83 -6.15 13.09
N CYS A 231 2.90 -5.36 14.16
CA CYS A 231 1.73 -4.68 14.70
C CYS A 231 1.07 -3.77 13.65
N PHE A 232 1.83 -2.86 13.04
CA PHE A 232 1.23 -1.95 12.07
C PHE A 232 0.82 -2.65 10.78
N GLY A 233 1.57 -3.67 10.32
CA GLY A 233 1.22 -4.43 9.12
C GLY A 233 -0.13 -5.13 9.25
N LEU A 234 -0.40 -5.76 10.41
CA LEU A 234 -1.72 -6.36 10.69
C LEU A 234 -2.80 -5.29 10.83
N MET A 235 -2.53 -4.16 11.48
CA MET A 235 -3.49 -3.05 11.61
C MET A 235 -3.85 -2.44 10.26
N GLU A 236 -2.85 -2.07 9.46
CA GLU A 236 -3.06 -1.45 8.15
C GLU A 236 -3.70 -2.45 7.18
N GLY A 237 -3.24 -3.72 7.16
CA GLY A 237 -3.85 -4.79 6.36
C GLY A 237 -5.32 -5.00 6.72
N THR A 238 -5.67 -5.02 8.01
CA THR A 238 -7.08 -5.09 8.44
C THR A 238 -7.90 -3.94 7.88
N ALA A 239 -7.38 -2.71 7.92
CA ALA A 239 -8.09 -1.55 7.41
C ALA A 239 -8.33 -1.63 5.89
N TYR A 240 -7.36 -2.11 5.12
CA TYR A 240 -7.50 -2.27 3.67
C TYR A 240 -8.43 -3.42 3.29
N ASP A 241 -8.25 -4.58 3.90
CA ASP A 241 -8.91 -5.81 3.46
C ASP A 241 -10.33 -5.98 4.02
N TRP A 242 -10.60 -5.42 5.21
CA TRP A 242 -11.83 -5.70 5.95
C TRP A 242 -12.74 -4.50 6.16
N SER A 243 -12.30 -3.26 5.93
CA SER A 243 -13.13 -2.09 6.21
C SER A 243 -14.43 -2.05 5.40
N SER A 244 -14.40 -2.44 4.12
CA SER A 244 -15.60 -2.48 3.29
C SER A 244 -16.58 -3.56 3.74
N ILE A 245 -16.10 -4.75 4.08
CA ILE A 245 -16.92 -5.85 4.62
C ILE A 245 -17.49 -5.45 5.97
N HIS A 246 -16.64 -4.91 6.85
CA HIS A 246 -17.05 -4.47 8.19
C HIS A 246 -18.18 -3.43 8.14
N VAL A 247 -18.03 -2.38 7.30
CA VAL A 247 -19.07 -1.35 7.16
C VAL A 247 -20.37 -1.95 6.64
N SER A 248 -20.31 -2.82 5.63
CA SER A 248 -21.50 -3.46 5.07
C SER A 248 -22.23 -4.32 6.10
N GLU A 249 -21.50 -5.17 6.82
CA GLU A 249 -22.11 -6.13 7.74
C GLU A 249 -22.56 -5.53 9.06
N VAL A 250 -21.77 -4.58 9.63
CA VAL A 250 -22.05 -4.00 10.95
C VAL A 250 -23.07 -2.87 10.88
N ALA A 251 -23.01 -2.04 9.85
CA ALA A 251 -23.97 -0.95 9.67
C ALA A 251 -25.20 -1.36 8.85
N HIS A 252 -25.27 -2.63 8.40
CA HIS A 252 -26.37 -3.17 7.61
C HIS A 252 -26.71 -2.37 6.36
N VAL A 253 -25.65 -1.90 5.66
CA VAL A 253 -25.76 -1.20 4.38
C VAL A 253 -25.45 -2.16 3.22
N ASP A 254 -25.87 -1.77 2.00
CA ASP A 254 -25.55 -2.58 0.83
C ASP A 254 -24.04 -2.73 0.65
N PRO A 255 -23.57 -3.85 0.05
CA PRO A 255 -22.14 -4.14 -0.08
C PRO A 255 -21.34 -3.11 -0.88
N GLY A 256 -21.96 -2.43 -1.84
CA GLY A 256 -21.33 -1.35 -2.60
C GLY A 256 -21.08 -0.12 -1.73
N THR A 257 -22.09 0.29 -0.92
CA THR A 257 -21.96 1.36 0.09
C THR A 257 -20.92 0.98 1.16
N GLY A 258 -20.73 -0.31 1.45
CA GLY A 258 -19.68 -0.80 2.33
C GLY A 258 -18.28 -0.27 1.97
N SER A 259 -17.99 -0.03 0.67
CA SER A 259 -16.72 0.55 0.21
C SER A 259 -16.40 1.93 0.80
N ALA A 260 -17.41 2.64 1.36
CA ALA A 260 -17.20 3.89 2.11
C ALA A 260 -16.21 3.72 3.27
N GLY A 261 -16.11 2.53 3.86
CA GLY A 261 -15.12 2.22 4.89
C GLY A 261 -13.70 2.46 4.39
N LEU A 262 -13.34 1.88 3.25
CA LEU A 262 -12.01 2.05 2.65
C LEU A 262 -11.80 3.48 2.13
N VAL A 263 -12.83 4.10 1.55
CA VAL A 263 -12.78 5.51 1.12
C VAL A 263 -12.37 6.40 2.29
N VAL A 264 -13.03 6.25 3.43
CA VAL A 264 -12.76 7.05 4.63
C VAL A 264 -11.36 6.77 5.17
N VAL A 265 -10.96 5.49 5.29
CA VAL A 265 -9.58 5.12 5.70
C VAL A 265 -8.55 5.83 4.82
N THR A 266 -8.68 5.72 3.50
CA THR A 266 -7.68 6.25 2.57
C THR A 266 -7.65 7.77 2.52
N VAL A 267 -8.79 8.46 2.62
CA VAL A 267 -8.87 9.93 2.73
C VAL A 267 -8.09 10.43 3.94
N PHE A 268 -8.36 9.84 5.11
CA PHE A 268 -7.71 10.29 6.35
C PHE A 268 -6.23 9.87 6.42
N MET A 269 -5.84 8.75 5.77
CA MET A 269 -4.43 8.42 5.57
C MET A 269 -3.72 9.47 4.71
N VAL A 270 -4.31 9.88 3.58
CA VAL A 270 -3.75 10.93 2.71
C VAL A 270 -3.61 12.24 3.48
N ALA A 271 -4.68 12.66 4.16
CA ALA A 271 -4.67 13.90 4.96
C ALA A 271 -3.53 13.90 6.00
N MET A 272 -3.36 12.80 6.73
CA MET A 272 -2.30 12.69 7.74
C MET A 272 -0.90 12.65 7.10
N ARG A 273 -0.72 11.97 5.97
CA ARG A 273 0.56 11.92 5.25
C ARG A 273 1.00 13.29 4.72
N LEU A 274 0.06 14.17 4.37
CA LEU A 274 0.36 15.54 3.93
C LEU A 274 0.91 16.43 5.05
N VAL A 275 0.49 16.20 6.29
CA VAL A 275 0.93 16.98 7.47
C VAL A 275 1.99 16.23 8.30
N GLY A 276 2.26 14.97 7.97
CA GLY A 276 3.07 14.06 8.76
C GLY A 276 4.50 14.52 8.97
N ASP A 277 5.15 15.05 7.94
CA ASP A 277 6.54 15.54 8.03
C ASP A 277 6.65 16.71 9.03
N ALA A 278 5.67 17.61 9.05
CA ALA A 278 5.61 18.69 10.05
C ALA A 278 5.38 18.16 11.46
N ALA A 279 4.54 17.13 11.62
CA ALA A 279 4.33 16.47 12.90
C ALA A 279 5.61 15.77 13.41
N VAL A 280 6.32 15.07 12.53
CA VAL A 280 7.60 14.42 12.89
C VAL A 280 8.67 15.45 13.27
N THR A 281 8.78 16.53 12.50
CA THR A 281 9.73 17.62 12.79
C THR A 281 9.47 18.24 14.16
N ARG A 282 8.19 18.43 14.52
CA ARG A 282 7.79 19.09 15.78
C ARG A 282 7.83 18.16 16.98
N PHE A 283 7.40 16.91 16.84
CA PHE A 283 7.17 16.00 17.97
C PHE A 283 8.14 14.80 18.00
N GLY A 284 8.91 14.58 16.94
CA GLY A 284 9.81 13.44 16.77
C GLY A 284 9.11 12.15 16.39
N HIS A 285 9.89 11.20 15.82
CA HIS A 285 9.41 9.92 15.31
C HIS A 285 8.65 9.09 16.34
N GLN A 286 9.22 8.94 17.56
CA GLN A 286 8.62 8.15 18.64
C GLN A 286 7.25 8.64 19.06
N THR A 287 7.10 9.96 19.25
CA THR A 287 5.82 10.59 19.66
C THR A 287 4.76 10.42 18.58
N VAL A 288 5.15 10.58 17.31
CA VAL A 288 4.24 10.42 16.17
C VAL A 288 3.75 8.96 16.06
N VAL A 289 4.64 7.97 16.22
CA VAL A 289 4.23 6.55 16.24
C VAL A 289 3.30 6.25 17.40
N ARG A 290 3.60 6.71 18.61
CA ARG A 290 2.75 6.49 19.79
C ARG A 290 1.39 7.18 19.65
N GLY A 291 1.38 8.44 19.20
CA GLY A 291 0.16 9.20 18.95
C GLY A 291 -0.71 8.51 17.87
N GLY A 292 -0.10 8.09 16.76
CA GLY A 292 -0.78 7.35 15.70
C GLY A 292 -1.37 6.03 16.21
N ALA A 293 -0.59 5.26 16.98
CA ALA A 293 -1.07 4.02 17.58
C ALA A 293 -2.25 4.25 18.55
N LEU A 294 -2.21 5.33 19.35
CA LEU A 294 -3.31 5.68 20.26
C LEU A 294 -4.57 6.07 19.50
N VAL A 295 -4.45 6.90 18.45
CA VAL A 295 -5.58 7.28 17.60
C VAL A 295 -6.16 6.05 16.90
N SER A 296 -5.31 5.13 16.41
CA SER A 296 -5.76 3.85 15.84
C SER A 296 -6.48 2.99 16.88
N ALA A 297 -6.00 2.94 18.13
CA ALA A 297 -6.64 2.18 19.20
C ALA A 297 -8.06 2.72 19.48
N VAL A 298 -8.23 4.05 19.54
CA VAL A 298 -9.57 4.66 19.65
C VAL A 298 -10.43 4.30 18.44
N GLY A 299 -9.89 4.38 17.22
CA GLY A 299 -10.59 4.01 16.00
C GLY A 299 -11.06 2.55 16.04
N TYR A 300 -10.17 1.61 16.35
CA TYR A 300 -10.51 0.18 16.46
C TYR A 300 -11.47 -0.12 17.63
N THR A 301 -11.43 0.65 18.73
CA THR A 301 -12.45 0.56 19.78
C THR A 301 -13.82 0.93 19.22
N VAL A 302 -13.91 2.04 18.48
CA VAL A 302 -15.18 2.44 17.86
C VAL A 302 -15.67 1.38 16.86
N THR A 303 -14.82 0.87 15.98
CA THR A 303 -15.22 -0.17 15.02
C THR A 303 -15.65 -1.47 15.71
N ALA A 304 -15.03 -1.86 16.81
CA ALA A 304 -15.37 -3.08 17.54
C ALA A 304 -16.72 -3.03 18.27
N PHE A 305 -17.21 -1.81 18.61
CA PHE A 305 -18.38 -1.69 19.48
C PHE A 305 -19.53 -0.85 18.92
N ALA A 306 -19.27 0.02 17.92
CA ALA A 306 -20.32 0.84 17.31
C ALA A 306 -21.02 0.11 16.16
N THR A 307 -22.33 0.35 16.00
CA THR A 307 -23.13 -0.17 14.87
C THR A 307 -23.69 0.95 13.96
N PRO A 308 -24.00 2.19 14.45
CA PRO A 308 -24.50 3.23 13.57
C PRO A 308 -23.46 3.63 12.54
N LEU A 309 -23.84 3.68 11.26
CA LEU A 309 -22.96 3.98 10.14
C LEU A 309 -22.04 5.20 10.36
N PRO A 310 -22.52 6.36 10.85
CA PRO A 310 -21.64 7.50 11.08
C PRO A 310 -20.53 7.23 12.10
N LEU A 311 -20.81 6.45 13.15
CA LEU A 311 -19.82 6.08 14.16
C LEU A 311 -18.83 5.05 13.62
N VAL A 312 -19.30 4.06 12.87
CA VAL A 312 -18.45 3.06 12.20
C VAL A 312 -17.47 3.76 11.25
N LEU A 313 -17.95 4.71 10.44
CA LEU A 313 -17.10 5.51 9.54
C LEU A 313 -16.14 6.40 10.32
N LEU A 314 -16.57 7.01 11.44
CA LEU A 314 -15.67 7.76 12.33
C LEU A 314 -14.55 6.86 12.88
N GLY A 315 -14.87 5.63 13.29
CA GLY A 315 -13.89 4.64 13.71
C GLY A 315 -12.83 4.38 12.61
N TRP A 316 -13.27 4.15 11.39
CA TRP A 316 -12.36 3.95 10.25
C TRP A 316 -11.58 5.21 9.87
N ALA A 317 -12.15 6.40 10.04
CA ALA A 317 -11.43 7.68 9.87
C ALA A 317 -10.26 7.80 10.87
N LEU A 318 -10.51 7.47 12.13
CA LEU A 318 -9.49 7.48 13.19
C LEU A 318 -8.42 6.42 12.93
N VAL A 319 -8.80 5.22 12.46
CA VAL A 319 -7.85 4.20 12.05
C VAL A 319 -6.95 4.74 10.93
N GLY A 320 -7.53 5.31 9.86
CA GLY A 320 -6.79 5.89 8.74
C GLY A 320 -5.81 6.98 9.18
N LEU A 321 -6.23 7.91 10.04
CA LEU A 321 -5.36 8.93 10.64
C LEU A 321 -4.21 8.31 11.43
N GLY A 322 -4.52 7.31 12.25
CA GLY A 322 -3.55 6.74 13.17
C GLY A 322 -2.48 5.90 12.49
N VAL A 323 -2.86 4.98 11.57
CA VAL A 323 -1.90 4.07 10.92
C VAL A 323 -1.00 4.77 9.91
N ALA A 324 -1.45 5.91 9.35
CA ALA A 324 -0.82 6.59 8.22
C ALA A 324 0.68 6.86 8.38
N MET A 325 1.11 7.19 9.60
CA MET A 325 2.48 7.60 9.90
C MET A 325 3.34 6.54 10.59
N ILE A 326 2.75 5.42 11.01
CA ILE A 326 3.48 4.41 11.80
C ILE A 326 4.55 3.73 10.94
N ALA A 327 4.18 3.17 9.79
CA ALA A 327 5.09 2.49 8.88
C ALA A 327 6.28 3.37 8.44
N PRO A 328 6.08 4.59 7.91
CA PRO A 328 7.18 5.45 7.50
C PRO A 328 8.19 5.72 8.62
N GLN A 329 7.71 5.91 9.87
CA GLN A 329 8.58 6.24 10.99
C GLN A 329 9.37 5.02 11.50
N VAL A 330 8.76 3.85 11.53
CA VAL A 330 9.44 2.60 11.91
C VAL A 330 10.50 2.24 10.88
N TYR A 331 10.20 2.36 9.60
CA TYR A 331 11.16 2.10 8.52
C TYR A 331 12.28 3.14 8.46
N ALA A 332 11.96 4.42 8.67
CA ALA A 332 12.99 5.46 8.77
C ALA A 332 13.96 5.17 9.93
N ALA A 333 13.44 4.80 11.10
CA ALA A 333 14.29 4.45 12.23
C ALA A 333 15.21 3.24 11.92
N ALA A 334 14.68 2.20 11.29
CA ALA A 334 15.47 1.06 10.86
C ALA A 334 16.58 1.45 9.89
N GLY A 335 16.28 2.27 8.91
CA GLY A 335 17.25 2.78 7.93
C GLY A 335 18.35 3.64 8.56
N HIS A 336 17.99 4.54 9.48
CA HIS A 336 18.95 5.42 10.15
C HIS A 336 19.87 4.68 11.15
N LEU A 337 19.36 3.66 11.83
CA LEU A 337 20.10 2.96 12.90
C LEU A 337 21.00 1.85 12.36
N GLY A 338 20.64 1.19 11.27
CA GLY A 338 21.37 0.02 10.77
C GLY A 338 21.44 -0.09 9.26
N GLY A 339 21.14 1.01 8.54
CA GLY A 339 21.23 1.06 7.08
C GLY A 339 20.26 0.10 6.39
N GLY A 340 20.55 -0.20 5.11
CA GLY A 340 19.69 -1.01 4.26
C GLY A 340 19.44 -2.42 4.77
N ARG A 341 20.42 -3.03 5.46
CA ARG A 341 20.26 -4.38 5.98
C ARG A 341 19.24 -4.47 7.12
N MET A 342 19.30 -3.54 8.06
CA MET A 342 18.33 -3.50 9.17
C MET A 342 16.94 -3.14 8.65
N LEU A 343 16.85 -2.20 7.72
CA LEU A 343 15.61 -1.87 7.03
C LEU A 343 15.01 -3.11 6.35
N ALA A 344 15.81 -3.89 5.62
CA ALA A 344 15.34 -5.11 4.95
C ALA A 344 14.76 -6.14 5.94
N VAL A 345 15.41 -6.33 7.11
CA VAL A 345 14.89 -7.21 8.16
C VAL A 345 13.55 -6.72 8.68
N VAL A 346 13.42 -5.43 9.03
CA VAL A 346 12.20 -4.86 9.59
C VAL A 346 11.05 -4.89 8.56
N VAL A 347 11.36 -4.58 7.30
CA VAL A 347 10.38 -4.66 6.20
C VAL A 347 9.89 -6.10 5.99
N THR A 348 10.78 -7.10 6.14
CA THR A 348 10.38 -8.51 6.04
C THR A 348 9.33 -8.88 7.10
N PHE A 349 9.43 -8.38 8.33
CA PHE A 349 8.41 -8.56 9.35
C PHE A 349 7.07 -7.93 8.97
N GLY A 350 7.09 -6.73 8.38
CA GLY A 350 5.88 -6.07 7.87
C GLY A 350 5.20 -6.90 6.78
N TYR A 351 5.95 -7.39 5.80
CA TYR A 351 5.40 -8.25 4.74
C TYR A 351 4.89 -9.59 5.27
N ALA A 352 5.59 -10.20 6.24
CA ALA A 352 5.10 -11.42 6.88
C ALA A 352 3.76 -11.20 7.58
N ALA A 353 3.57 -10.02 8.19
CA ALA A 353 2.30 -9.63 8.80
C ALA A 353 1.19 -9.45 7.75
N PHE A 354 1.46 -8.77 6.64
CA PHE A 354 0.51 -8.65 5.53
C PHE A 354 0.13 -10.02 4.93
N LEU A 355 1.07 -10.95 4.86
CA LEU A 355 0.80 -12.30 4.35
C LEU A 355 -0.02 -13.15 5.34
N ALA A 356 0.30 -13.09 6.63
CA ALA A 356 -0.40 -13.85 7.65
C ALA A 356 -1.75 -13.23 8.05
N GLY A 357 -1.88 -11.90 7.89
CA GLY A 357 -3.03 -11.11 8.30
C GLY A 357 -4.37 -11.65 7.81
N PRO A 358 -4.57 -11.87 6.50
CA PRO A 358 -5.81 -12.40 5.97
C PRO A 358 -6.23 -13.74 6.58
N GLY A 359 -5.27 -14.65 6.80
CA GLY A 359 -5.54 -15.95 7.44
C GLY A 359 -5.98 -15.80 8.89
N ILE A 360 -5.27 -14.96 9.65
CA ILE A 360 -5.58 -14.70 11.07
C ILE A 360 -6.93 -13.99 11.20
N LEU A 361 -7.13 -12.90 10.45
CA LEU A 361 -8.37 -12.13 10.50
C LEU A 361 -9.56 -12.93 9.96
N GLY A 362 -9.38 -13.67 8.84
CA GLY A 362 -10.44 -14.49 8.27
C GLY A 362 -10.92 -15.57 9.24
N TRP A 363 -10.00 -16.22 9.97
CA TRP A 363 -10.34 -17.16 11.02
C TRP A 363 -11.10 -16.47 12.16
N LEU A 364 -10.65 -15.30 12.64
CA LEU A 364 -11.36 -14.54 13.67
C LEU A 364 -12.75 -14.10 13.20
N VAL A 365 -12.86 -13.56 11.99
CA VAL A 365 -14.16 -13.13 11.43
C VAL A 365 -15.14 -14.32 11.33
N HIS A 366 -14.64 -15.49 10.93
CA HIS A 366 -15.48 -16.71 10.90
C HIS A 366 -15.94 -17.15 12.30
N THR A 367 -15.09 -17.00 13.33
CA THR A 367 -15.39 -17.52 14.68
C THR A 367 -16.17 -16.55 15.55
N VAL A 368 -15.88 -15.25 15.50
CA VAL A 368 -16.46 -14.22 16.39
C VAL A 368 -17.18 -13.09 15.65
N GLY A 369 -17.26 -13.17 14.32
CA GLY A 369 -17.85 -12.13 13.48
C GLY A 369 -16.91 -10.99 13.19
N VAL A 370 -17.19 -10.22 12.10
CA VAL A 370 -16.32 -9.16 11.60
C VAL A 370 -16.13 -8.03 12.63
N GLN A 371 -17.17 -7.71 13.40
CA GLN A 371 -17.13 -6.65 14.40
C GLN A 371 -16.16 -6.97 15.54
N HIS A 372 -16.29 -8.15 16.17
CA HIS A 372 -15.42 -8.55 17.27
C HIS A 372 -13.99 -8.90 16.81
N ALA A 373 -13.81 -9.27 15.54
CA ALA A 373 -12.48 -9.49 14.99
C ALA A 373 -11.60 -8.20 15.03
N MET A 374 -12.23 -7.00 15.11
CA MET A 374 -11.51 -5.72 15.28
C MET A 374 -10.83 -5.58 16.65
N LEU A 375 -11.11 -6.47 17.61
CA LEU A 375 -10.37 -6.53 18.88
C LEU A 375 -8.89 -6.91 18.67
N LEU A 376 -8.55 -7.70 17.66
CA LEU A 376 -7.16 -8.04 17.38
C LEU A 376 -6.33 -6.79 17.02
N PRO A 377 -6.67 -6.00 15.99
CA PRO A 377 -5.91 -4.78 15.68
C PRO A 377 -6.00 -3.74 16.81
N LEU A 378 -7.05 -3.72 17.62
CA LEU A 378 -7.13 -2.90 18.84
C LEU A 378 -6.03 -3.29 19.84
N VAL A 379 -5.88 -4.57 20.14
CA VAL A 379 -4.83 -5.07 21.05
C VAL A 379 -3.44 -4.74 20.49
N LEU A 380 -3.23 -4.91 19.19
CA LEU A 380 -1.97 -4.57 18.52
C LEU A 380 -1.67 -3.07 18.57
N ALA A 381 -2.69 -2.22 18.45
CA ALA A 381 -2.55 -0.77 18.60
C ALA A 381 -2.09 -0.40 20.00
N PHE A 382 -2.70 -0.97 21.04
CA PHE A 382 -2.24 -0.76 22.43
C PHE A 382 -0.83 -1.32 22.67
N ALA A 383 -0.53 -2.52 22.15
CA ALA A 383 0.83 -3.07 22.22
C ALA A 383 1.84 -2.11 21.60
N LEU A 384 1.50 -1.52 20.44
CA LEU A 384 2.35 -0.57 19.75
C LEU A 384 2.55 0.72 20.55
N VAL A 385 1.52 1.27 21.23
CA VAL A 385 1.65 2.42 22.14
C VAL A 385 2.67 2.12 23.25
N VAL A 386 2.65 0.89 23.78
CA VAL A 386 3.57 0.46 24.83
C VAL A 386 4.98 0.23 24.27
N ILE A 387 5.11 -0.52 23.20
CA ILE A 387 6.41 -0.92 22.61
C ILE A 387 7.14 0.30 22.04
N ALA A 388 6.43 1.25 21.43
CA ALA A 388 7.04 2.44 20.85
C ALA A 388 7.77 3.34 21.88
N ARG A 389 7.54 3.16 23.18
CA ARG A 389 8.32 3.88 24.23
C ARG A 389 9.81 3.53 24.20
N TRP A 390 10.16 2.36 23.69
CA TRP A 390 11.56 1.91 23.55
C TRP A 390 12.13 2.16 22.14
N MET A 391 11.33 2.77 21.24
CA MET A 391 11.83 3.14 19.92
C MET A 391 12.97 4.15 20.06
N PRO A 392 14.17 3.89 19.50
CA PRO A 392 15.29 4.81 19.61
C PRO A 392 14.98 6.16 18.97
N ALA A 393 15.47 7.23 19.58
CA ALA A 393 15.40 8.56 19.00
C ALA A 393 16.26 8.62 17.72
N VAL A 394 15.66 8.98 16.60
CA VAL A 394 16.38 9.26 15.35
C VAL A 394 16.84 10.72 15.42
N ARG A 395 18.16 10.95 15.54
CA ARG A 395 18.72 12.31 15.46
C ARG A 395 18.60 12.79 14.01
N GLN A 396 17.87 13.87 13.79
CA GLN A 396 17.88 14.54 12.50
C GLN A 396 19.30 15.14 12.29
N ALA A 397 19.95 14.75 11.20
CA ALA A 397 21.22 15.35 10.76
C ALA A 397 20.93 16.77 10.29
N GLY A 398 20.90 17.74 11.19
CA GLY A 398 20.61 19.15 10.89
C GLY A 398 20.50 20.06 12.10
N ALA A 399 20.39 19.51 13.32
CA ALA A 399 20.24 20.34 14.54
C ALA A 399 21.57 20.72 15.23
N ALA A 400 22.72 20.56 14.53
CA ALA A 400 24.05 20.88 15.08
C ALA A 400 24.75 22.04 14.37
N ALA A 401 23.98 22.94 13.73
CA ALA A 401 24.51 24.19 13.15
C ALA A 401 23.53 25.33 13.46
N GLY A 402 23.47 25.73 14.73
CA GLY A 402 22.76 26.89 15.21
C GLY A 402 23.30 27.26 16.58
#